data_eb9ff2feacea6102e0400756c07cc991
#
_entry.id   eb9ff2feacea6102e0400756c07cc991
#
_cell.length_a   1.000
_cell.length_b   1.000
_cell.length_c   1.000
_cell.angle_alpha   90.00
_cell.angle_beta   90.00
_cell.angle_gamma   90.00
#
_symmetry.space_group_name_H-M   'P 1'
#
loop_
_entity.id
_entity.type
_entity.pdbx_description
1 polymer ?
#
loop_
_entity_poly.entity_id
_entity_poly.type
_entity_poly.pdbx_seq_one_letter_code
_entity_poly.pdbx_strand_id
1 'polypeptide(L)'
;MQTIFSPRSAWSREFPRRMEPIECDEAVALVERIARDASFLHQFRPLVKRAPRNAAEPIILATCLAAGASGAALHLFYWPIGASTPIHDHTSWGVYQCVGGALVEDRYTRLDSGEQPETAHLRKRWRRRWNDRDGASTVGAYAKGIHRIANYSSRPSLSLHMYGRRMGTFDGRDYDPRRDFVCDRIEELPEMSIVQLVVSYSN
;
A
#
# COMPACT_ATOMS: atom_id res chain seq x y z
N MET A 1 1.48 -9.22 22.61
CA MET A 1 1.20 -8.25 21.55
C MET A 1 -0.22 -7.76 21.76
N GLN A 2 -0.42 -6.58 22.39
CA GLN A 2 -1.77 -6.08 22.69
C GLN A 2 -2.32 -5.42 21.42
N THR A 3 -3.44 -5.90 20.94
CA THR A 3 -4.19 -5.32 19.83
C THR A 3 -4.74 -3.96 20.27
N ILE A 4 -4.17 -2.88 19.78
CA ILE A 4 -4.53 -1.49 20.12
C ILE A 4 -5.86 -1.08 19.48
N PHE A 5 -6.41 -1.90 18.62
CA PHE A 5 -7.72 -1.68 18.04
C PHE A 5 -8.82 -2.07 19.03
N SER A 6 -9.71 -1.11 19.28
CA SER A 6 -10.93 -1.43 20.02
C SER A 6 -11.62 -2.64 19.34
N PRO A 7 -11.92 -3.72 20.09
CA PRO A 7 -12.58 -4.90 19.53
C PRO A 7 -14.00 -4.62 19.00
N ARG A 8 -14.43 -3.36 18.94
CA ARG A 8 -15.81 -2.94 18.66
C ARG A 8 -16.04 -2.46 17.21
N SER A 9 -15.02 -2.36 16.38
CA SER A 9 -15.26 -2.05 14.96
C SER A 9 -15.77 -3.27 14.20
N ALA A 10 -16.82 -3.11 13.41
CA ALA A 10 -17.45 -4.23 12.68
C ALA A 10 -16.45 -4.99 11.79
N TRP A 11 -15.50 -4.29 11.16
CA TRP A 11 -14.50 -4.86 10.27
C TRP A 11 -13.48 -5.75 11.00
N SER A 12 -13.08 -5.42 12.25
CA SER A 12 -12.12 -6.22 13.01
C SER A 12 -12.68 -7.58 13.43
N ARG A 13 -14.02 -7.73 13.46
CA ARG A 13 -14.68 -9.01 13.74
C ARG A 13 -14.84 -9.89 12.52
N GLU A 14 -14.89 -9.30 11.34
CA GLU A 14 -15.10 -10.04 10.09
C GLU A 14 -13.78 -10.55 9.49
N PHE A 15 -12.68 -9.80 9.63
CA PHE A 15 -11.40 -10.15 9.05
C PHE A 15 -10.82 -11.47 9.60
N PRO A 16 -10.81 -11.73 10.93
CA PRO A 16 -10.30 -12.99 11.47
C PRO A 16 -11.19 -14.21 11.20
N ARG A 17 -12.47 -14.02 10.90
CA ARG A 17 -13.42 -15.12 10.68
C ARG A 17 -13.38 -15.69 9.26
N ARG A 18 -12.90 -14.92 8.29
CA ARG A 18 -12.69 -15.39 6.93
C ARG A 18 -11.25 -15.91 6.78
N MET A 19 -11.01 -17.12 7.26
CA MET A 19 -9.75 -17.85 7.10
C MET A 19 -9.60 -18.50 5.71
N GLU A 20 -10.59 -18.36 4.85
CA GLU A 20 -10.60 -18.84 3.48
C GLU A 20 -9.72 -17.94 2.59
N PRO A 21 -9.12 -18.47 1.52
CA PRO A 21 -8.48 -17.63 0.51
C PRO A 21 -9.46 -16.57 0.01
N ILE A 22 -9.09 -15.29 0.12
CA ILE A 22 -9.90 -14.19 -0.39
C ILE A 22 -9.48 -13.89 -1.84
N GLU A 23 -10.45 -13.81 -2.72
CA GLU A 23 -10.24 -13.45 -4.10
C GLU A 23 -10.17 -11.93 -4.27
N CYS A 24 -9.54 -11.47 -5.38
CA CYS A 24 -9.29 -10.05 -5.61
C CYS A 24 -10.58 -9.20 -5.57
N ASP A 25 -11.67 -9.68 -6.16
CA ASP A 25 -12.95 -8.95 -6.21
C ASP A 25 -13.59 -8.81 -4.82
N GLU A 26 -13.49 -9.84 -3.99
CA GLU A 26 -13.94 -9.77 -2.59
C GLU A 26 -13.06 -8.81 -1.77
N ALA A 27 -11.75 -8.78 -2.05
CA ALA A 27 -10.82 -7.86 -1.43
C ALA A 27 -11.14 -6.40 -1.80
N VAL A 28 -11.54 -6.12 -3.04
CA VAL A 28 -12.02 -4.78 -3.46
C VAL A 28 -13.21 -4.36 -2.60
N ALA A 29 -14.24 -5.19 -2.51
CA ALA A 29 -15.44 -4.88 -1.72
C ALA A 29 -15.12 -4.66 -0.24
N LEU A 30 -14.20 -5.45 0.32
CA LEU A 30 -13.76 -5.32 1.71
C LEU A 30 -12.99 -4.02 1.95
N VAL A 31 -11.99 -3.71 1.12
CA VAL A 31 -11.18 -2.49 1.22
C VAL A 31 -12.06 -1.26 1.08
N GLU A 32 -12.98 -1.22 0.11
CA GLU A 32 -13.90 -0.11 -0.08
C GLU A 32 -14.88 0.07 1.10
N ARG A 33 -15.34 -1.01 1.70
CA ARG A 33 -16.18 -0.95 2.89
C ARG A 33 -15.44 -0.38 4.10
N ILE A 34 -14.20 -0.83 4.35
CA ILE A 34 -13.36 -0.31 5.42
C ILE A 34 -13.03 1.17 5.17
N ALA A 35 -12.73 1.53 3.93
CA ALA A 35 -12.42 2.89 3.53
C ALA A 35 -13.58 3.88 3.73
N ARG A 36 -14.84 3.39 3.76
CA ARG A 36 -16.02 4.20 4.04
C ARG A 36 -16.43 4.19 5.52
N ASP A 37 -15.82 3.37 6.35
CA ASP A 37 -16.14 3.32 7.79
C ASP A 37 -15.62 4.58 8.50
N ALA A 38 -16.54 5.44 8.89
CA ALA A 38 -16.22 6.70 9.56
C ALA A 38 -15.50 6.49 10.90
N SER A 39 -15.79 5.39 11.62
CA SER A 39 -15.14 5.08 12.89
C SER A 39 -13.68 4.66 12.69
N PHE A 40 -13.41 3.92 11.62
CA PHE A 40 -12.05 3.59 11.18
C PHE A 40 -11.27 4.85 10.80
N LEU A 41 -11.82 5.65 9.88
CA LEU A 41 -11.16 6.87 9.38
C LEU A 41 -10.90 7.89 10.49
N HIS A 42 -11.80 8.02 11.47
CA HIS A 42 -11.64 8.96 12.58
C HIS A 42 -10.37 8.71 13.38
N GLN A 43 -9.96 7.46 13.55
CA GLN A 43 -8.77 7.08 14.32
C GLN A 43 -7.48 7.57 13.64
N PHE A 44 -7.47 7.71 12.32
CA PHE A 44 -6.27 8.08 11.53
C PHE A 44 -6.28 9.52 11.02
N ARG A 45 -7.37 10.26 11.18
CA ARG A 45 -7.46 11.69 10.78
C ARG A 45 -6.34 12.57 11.34
N PRO A 46 -5.88 12.39 12.59
CA PRO A 46 -4.78 13.18 13.12
C PRO A 46 -3.48 13.04 12.32
N LEU A 47 -3.20 11.85 11.75
CA LEU A 47 -1.99 11.58 10.98
C LEU A 47 -1.91 12.41 9.68
N VAL A 48 -3.06 12.69 9.04
CA VAL A 48 -3.11 13.49 7.80
C VAL A 48 -3.00 14.99 8.07
N LYS A 49 -3.37 15.43 9.28
CA LYS A 49 -3.40 16.85 9.63
C LYS A 49 -2.05 17.38 10.11
N ARG A 50 -1.17 16.51 10.61
CA ARG A 50 0.12 16.87 11.21
C ARG A 50 1.26 16.39 10.31
N ALA A 51 1.68 17.22 9.36
CA ALA A 51 2.91 16.95 8.63
C ALA A 51 4.12 17.31 9.50
N PRO A 52 5.10 16.41 9.68
CA PRO A 52 6.39 16.82 10.22
C PRO A 52 7.02 17.81 9.23
N ARG A 53 7.35 18.99 9.71
CA ARG A 53 7.90 20.07 8.87
C ARG A 53 9.34 19.83 8.43
N ASN A 54 10.05 18.81 8.98
CA ASN A 54 11.49 18.65 8.84
C ASN A 54 11.94 17.17 8.69
N ALA A 55 11.18 16.31 8.02
CA ALA A 55 11.71 14.99 7.68
C ALA A 55 12.79 15.15 6.60
N ALA A 56 14.04 14.80 6.93
CA ALA A 56 15.18 14.88 6.00
C ALA A 56 14.98 13.99 4.76
N GLU A 57 14.25 12.87 4.92
CA GLU A 57 13.83 11.99 3.83
C GLU A 57 12.39 11.49 4.04
N PRO A 58 11.55 11.46 2.98
CA PRO A 58 10.18 11.03 3.08
C PRO A 58 10.07 9.50 3.10
N ILE A 59 10.19 8.88 4.27
CA ILE A 59 10.06 7.42 4.45
C ILE A 59 8.58 7.04 4.50
N ILE A 60 8.16 6.10 3.66
CA ILE A 60 6.83 5.49 3.71
C ILE A 60 6.76 4.55 4.92
N LEU A 61 5.71 4.70 5.73
CA LEU A 61 5.49 3.85 6.88
C LEU A 61 4.29 2.94 6.63
N ALA A 62 4.44 1.65 6.95
CA ALA A 62 3.38 0.67 6.83
C ALA A 62 3.06 0.04 8.19
N THR A 63 1.81 -0.29 8.42
CA THR A 63 1.40 -1.09 9.58
C THR A 63 0.39 -2.14 9.17
N CYS A 64 0.62 -3.38 9.59
CA CYS A 64 -0.33 -4.46 9.38
C CYS A 64 -1.51 -4.28 10.33
N LEU A 65 -2.70 -4.14 9.77
CA LEU A 65 -3.96 -4.02 10.52
C LEU A 65 -4.56 -5.38 10.83
N ALA A 66 -4.45 -6.31 9.89
CA ALA A 66 -4.97 -7.66 10.01
C ALA A 66 -4.26 -8.60 9.03
N ALA A 67 -4.11 -9.87 9.41
CA ALA A 67 -3.59 -10.92 8.55
C ALA A 67 -4.42 -12.20 8.73
N GLY A 68 -4.76 -12.84 7.61
CA GLY A 68 -5.46 -14.10 7.58
C GLY A 68 -4.51 -15.30 7.56
N ALA A 69 -5.02 -16.48 7.91
CA ALA A 69 -4.25 -17.72 7.86
C ALA A 69 -3.84 -18.12 6.42
N SER A 70 -4.59 -17.69 5.41
CA SER A 70 -4.25 -17.84 3.99
C SER A 70 -3.05 -17.00 3.54
N GLY A 71 -2.54 -16.13 4.42
CA GLY A 71 -1.46 -15.19 4.10
C GLY A 71 -1.94 -13.84 3.55
N ALA A 72 -3.22 -13.64 3.27
CA ALA A 72 -3.74 -12.33 2.90
C ALA A 72 -3.59 -11.35 4.08
N ALA A 73 -3.19 -10.11 3.80
CA ALA A 73 -2.97 -9.12 4.84
C ALA A 73 -3.44 -7.73 4.41
N LEU A 74 -4.03 -7.01 5.36
CA LEU A 74 -4.46 -5.63 5.23
C LEU A 74 -3.48 -4.72 5.94
N HIS A 75 -2.99 -3.71 5.23
CA HIS A 75 -2.05 -2.72 5.74
C HIS A 75 -2.61 -1.31 5.61
N LEU A 76 -2.21 -0.44 6.54
CA LEU A 76 -2.34 1.01 6.42
C LEU A 76 -0.97 1.60 6.08
N PHE A 77 -0.92 2.39 5.01
CA PHE A 77 0.28 3.12 4.60
C PHE A 77 0.12 4.61 4.89
N TYR A 78 1.15 5.18 5.49
CA TYR A 78 1.33 6.62 5.64
C TYR A 78 2.39 7.11 4.65
N TRP A 79 2.03 8.13 3.89
CA TRP A 79 2.83 8.71 2.81
C TRP A 79 3.19 10.15 3.18
N PRO A 80 4.40 10.43 3.66
CA PRO A 80 4.89 11.80 3.81
C PRO A 80 4.83 12.57 2.48
N ILE A 81 4.93 13.90 2.56
CA ILE A 81 5.06 14.75 1.37
C ILE A 81 6.33 14.35 0.61
N GLY A 82 6.23 14.13 -0.70
CA GLY A 82 7.35 13.73 -1.54
C GLY A 82 7.69 12.24 -1.54
N ALA A 83 7.09 11.44 -0.64
CA ALA A 83 7.32 9.99 -0.59
C ALA A 83 6.88 9.29 -1.88
N SER A 84 7.67 8.34 -2.33
CA SER A 84 7.31 7.48 -3.47
C SER A 84 7.95 6.11 -3.35
N THR A 85 7.26 5.09 -3.86
CA THR A 85 7.89 3.78 -4.07
C THR A 85 8.84 3.82 -5.27
N PRO A 86 9.77 2.87 -5.40
CA PRO A 86 10.34 2.50 -6.69
C PRO A 86 9.22 2.13 -7.70
N ILE A 87 9.57 1.97 -8.96
CA ILE A 87 8.68 1.23 -9.89
C ILE A 87 8.81 -0.24 -9.51
N HIS A 88 7.69 -0.91 -9.26
CA HIS A 88 7.72 -2.25 -8.68
C HIS A 88 6.53 -3.11 -9.10
N ASP A 89 6.64 -4.40 -8.86
CA ASP A 89 5.55 -5.36 -8.89
C ASP A 89 5.41 -6.10 -7.54
N HIS A 90 4.48 -7.03 -7.46
CA HIS A 90 4.20 -7.86 -6.30
C HIS A 90 4.10 -9.33 -6.67
N THR A 91 4.38 -10.24 -5.73
CA THR A 91 4.25 -11.68 -5.92
C THR A 91 2.79 -12.15 -5.96
N SER A 92 1.84 -11.30 -5.54
CA SER A 92 0.40 -11.58 -5.52
C SER A 92 -0.38 -10.40 -6.09
N TRP A 93 -1.69 -10.57 -6.20
CA TRP A 93 -2.58 -9.44 -6.44
C TRP A 93 -2.53 -8.46 -5.26
N GLY A 94 -2.78 -7.20 -5.55
CA GLY A 94 -2.96 -6.14 -4.55
C GLY A 94 -4.21 -5.32 -4.84
N VAL A 95 -4.88 -4.88 -3.77
CA VAL A 95 -5.99 -3.93 -3.79
C VAL A 95 -5.64 -2.78 -2.86
N TYR A 96 -5.81 -1.55 -3.30
CA TYR A 96 -5.50 -0.39 -2.48
C TYR A 96 -6.43 0.78 -2.75
N GLN A 97 -6.67 1.56 -1.70
CA GLN A 97 -7.53 2.74 -1.75
C GLN A 97 -6.93 3.88 -0.93
N CYS A 98 -6.90 5.08 -1.49
CA CYS A 98 -6.61 6.29 -0.73
C CYS A 98 -7.74 6.54 0.27
N VAL A 99 -7.40 6.76 1.54
CA VAL A 99 -8.37 7.03 2.62
C VAL A 99 -8.15 8.39 3.27
N GLY A 100 -7.13 9.13 2.83
CA GLY A 100 -6.87 10.49 3.25
C GLY A 100 -5.79 11.15 2.40
N GLY A 101 -5.98 12.41 2.03
CA GLY A 101 -5.06 13.13 1.15
C GLY A 101 -5.25 12.80 -0.32
N ALA A 102 -4.16 12.72 -1.07
CA ALA A 102 -4.15 12.33 -2.47
C ALA A 102 -2.83 11.69 -2.84
N LEU A 103 -2.89 10.70 -3.71
CA LEU A 103 -1.74 9.99 -4.24
C LEU A 103 -1.74 10.04 -5.76
N VAL A 104 -0.60 9.75 -6.35
CA VAL A 104 -0.44 9.58 -7.80
C VAL A 104 0.05 8.17 -8.05
N GLU A 105 -0.57 7.49 -9.00
CA GLU A 105 -0.16 6.20 -9.47
C GLU A 105 0.30 6.27 -10.92
N ASP A 106 1.49 5.73 -11.19
CA ASP A 106 2.01 5.44 -12.52
C ASP A 106 1.92 3.93 -12.77
N ARG A 107 1.37 3.53 -13.89
CA ARG A 107 1.32 2.14 -14.36
C ARG A 107 2.25 1.94 -15.54
N TYR A 108 2.82 0.76 -15.59
CA TYR A 108 3.79 0.37 -16.61
C TYR A 108 3.39 -0.97 -17.25
N THR A 109 3.83 -1.15 -18.49
CA THR A 109 3.76 -2.41 -19.21
C THR A 109 5.18 -2.85 -19.50
N ARG A 110 5.50 -4.11 -19.24
CA ARG A 110 6.74 -4.75 -19.66
C ARG A 110 6.62 -5.11 -21.13
N LEU A 111 7.65 -4.79 -21.93
CA LEU A 111 7.66 -4.95 -23.38
C LEU A 111 8.45 -6.17 -23.84
N ASP A 112 9.37 -6.66 -23.02
CA ASP A 112 10.19 -7.84 -23.29
C ASP A 112 9.54 -9.13 -22.75
N SER A 113 10.07 -10.30 -23.15
CA SER A 113 9.58 -11.61 -22.73
C SER A 113 9.86 -11.95 -21.25
N GLY A 114 10.81 -11.24 -20.61
CA GLY A 114 11.28 -11.54 -19.26
C GLY A 114 12.26 -12.70 -19.17
N GLU A 115 12.78 -13.18 -20.29
CA GLU A 115 13.74 -14.29 -20.32
C GLU A 115 15.17 -13.87 -19.95
N GLN A 116 15.51 -12.60 -20.19
CA GLN A 116 16.82 -12.06 -19.83
C GLN A 116 16.84 -11.69 -18.35
N PRO A 117 17.72 -12.30 -17.53
CA PRO A 117 17.89 -11.91 -16.13
C PRO A 117 18.28 -10.44 -16.02
N GLU A 118 17.82 -9.80 -14.96
CA GLU A 118 18.13 -8.41 -14.61
C GLU A 118 17.78 -7.36 -15.69
N THR A 119 17.10 -7.76 -16.77
CA THR A 119 16.70 -6.86 -17.85
C THR A 119 15.18 -6.74 -17.92
N ALA A 120 14.69 -5.49 -18.01
CA ALA A 120 13.27 -5.21 -18.22
C ALA A 120 13.05 -3.90 -18.98
N HIS A 121 12.43 -4.00 -20.15
CA HIS A 121 12.03 -2.84 -20.92
C HIS A 121 10.60 -2.42 -20.53
N LEU A 122 10.46 -1.26 -19.92
CA LEU A 122 9.18 -0.76 -19.47
C LEU A 122 8.70 0.42 -20.32
N ARG A 123 7.40 0.44 -20.58
CA ARG A 123 6.69 1.59 -21.13
C ARG A 123 5.64 2.06 -20.12
N LYS A 124 5.67 3.35 -19.78
CA LYS A 124 4.61 3.96 -18.98
C LYS A 124 3.30 3.91 -19.76
N ARG A 125 2.27 3.36 -19.13
CA ARG A 125 0.95 3.19 -19.72
C ARG A 125 0.07 4.40 -19.45
N TRP A 126 -0.04 4.79 -18.16
CA TRP A 126 -0.83 5.93 -17.74
C TRP A 126 -0.37 6.44 -16.35
N ARG A 127 -0.83 7.66 -16.02
CA ARG A 127 -0.74 8.27 -14.69
C ARG A 127 -2.15 8.65 -14.24
N ARG A 128 -2.50 8.33 -13.01
CA ARG A 128 -3.73 8.73 -12.36
C ARG A 128 -3.43 9.40 -11.02
N ARG A 129 -4.12 10.52 -10.74
CA ARG A 129 -4.24 11.03 -9.37
C ARG A 129 -5.53 10.46 -8.77
N TRP A 130 -5.47 10.04 -7.52
CA TRP A 130 -6.60 9.52 -6.80
C TRP A 130 -6.57 9.99 -5.34
N ASN A 131 -7.75 10.07 -4.72
CA ASN A 131 -8.00 10.57 -3.38
C ASN A 131 -9.04 9.69 -2.67
N ASP A 132 -9.48 10.11 -1.47
CA ASP A 132 -10.40 9.39 -0.62
C ASP A 132 -11.84 9.27 -1.16
N ARG A 133 -12.15 9.92 -2.29
CA ARG A 133 -13.47 9.82 -2.98
C ARG A 133 -13.45 8.84 -4.15
N ASP A 134 -12.28 8.45 -4.59
CA ASP A 134 -12.12 7.46 -5.66
C ASP A 134 -12.29 6.05 -5.08
N GLY A 135 -12.69 5.11 -5.91
CA GLY A 135 -12.78 3.69 -5.56
C GLY A 135 -11.39 3.03 -5.43
N ALA A 136 -11.40 1.76 -5.06
CA ALA A 136 -10.19 0.96 -4.97
C ALA A 136 -9.52 0.78 -6.35
N SER A 137 -8.20 0.65 -6.33
CA SER A 137 -7.37 0.27 -7.46
C SER A 137 -6.82 -1.13 -7.26
N THR A 138 -6.61 -1.86 -8.34
CA THR A 138 -6.10 -3.25 -8.28
C THR A 138 -4.82 -3.41 -9.08
N VAL A 139 -3.95 -4.32 -8.65
CA VAL A 139 -2.79 -4.80 -9.40
C VAL A 139 -2.82 -6.32 -9.45
N GLY A 140 -2.42 -6.88 -10.59
CA GLY A 140 -2.13 -8.30 -10.69
C GLY A 140 -0.73 -8.62 -10.18
N ALA A 141 -0.43 -9.92 -10.07
CA ALA A 141 0.91 -10.38 -9.72
C ALA A 141 1.92 -10.11 -10.85
N TYR A 142 3.16 -9.82 -10.46
CA TYR A 142 4.32 -9.65 -11.34
C TYR A 142 4.06 -8.64 -12.49
N ALA A 143 4.43 -8.99 -13.71
CA ALA A 143 4.31 -8.13 -14.90
C ALA A 143 2.89 -7.61 -15.17
N LYS A 144 1.85 -8.21 -14.56
CA LYS A 144 0.46 -7.74 -14.65
C LYS A 144 0.17 -6.54 -13.75
N GLY A 145 1.08 -6.17 -12.84
CA GLY A 145 0.86 -5.15 -11.82
C GLY A 145 2.01 -4.16 -11.62
N ILE A 146 2.87 -3.92 -12.62
CA ILE A 146 4.00 -3.01 -12.47
C ILE A 146 3.50 -1.58 -12.29
N HIS A 147 3.85 -0.97 -11.16
CA HIS A 147 3.41 0.37 -10.82
C HIS A 147 4.39 1.16 -9.93
N ARG A 148 4.08 2.42 -9.73
CA ARG A 148 4.70 3.32 -8.76
C ARG A 148 3.61 4.15 -8.12
N ILE A 149 3.67 4.33 -6.80
CA ILE A 149 2.78 5.24 -6.06
C ILE A 149 3.63 6.35 -5.45
N ALA A 150 3.11 7.58 -5.48
CA ALA A 150 3.80 8.74 -4.92
C ALA A 150 2.82 9.74 -4.30
N ASN A 151 3.28 10.43 -3.25
CA ASN A 151 2.59 11.58 -2.69
C ASN A 151 3.24 12.88 -3.20
N TYR A 152 2.69 13.47 -4.25
CA TYR A 152 3.09 14.79 -4.75
C TYR A 152 2.18 15.92 -4.26
N SER A 153 1.35 15.65 -3.26
CA SER A 153 0.49 16.66 -2.68
C SER A 153 1.22 17.50 -1.62
N SER A 154 0.60 18.59 -1.17
CA SER A 154 1.16 19.49 -0.15
C SER A 154 0.90 19.00 1.29
N ARG A 155 0.39 17.80 1.49
CA ARG A 155 0.09 17.22 2.79
C ARG A 155 0.33 15.71 2.80
N PRO A 156 0.51 15.08 3.96
CA PRO A 156 0.60 13.62 4.04
C PRO A 156 -0.67 12.95 3.52
N SER A 157 -0.54 11.71 3.09
CA SER A 157 -1.65 10.89 2.60
C SER A 157 -1.68 9.55 3.31
N LEU A 158 -2.84 8.91 3.31
CA LEU A 158 -3.08 7.58 3.85
C LEU A 158 -3.73 6.71 2.78
N SER A 159 -3.34 5.44 2.76
CA SER A 159 -4.00 4.43 1.93
C SER A 159 -4.10 3.09 2.64
N LEU A 160 -5.18 2.37 2.37
CA LEU A 160 -5.34 0.97 2.71
C LEU A 160 -4.79 0.12 1.57
N HIS A 161 -4.07 -0.94 1.91
CA HIS A 161 -3.54 -1.91 0.97
C HIS A 161 -3.86 -3.32 1.46
N MET A 162 -4.40 -4.15 0.59
CA MET A 162 -4.61 -5.56 0.84
C MET A 162 -3.90 -6.37 -0.21
N TYR A 163 -3.14 -7.37 0.22
CA TYR A 163 -2.41 -8.27 -0.66
C TYR A 163 -2.88 -9.70 -0.44
N GLY A 164 -2.88 -10.50 -1.50
CA GLY A 164 -3.27 -11.91 -1.44
C GLY A 164 -2.27 -12.80 -0.70
N ARG A 165 -1.06 -12.29 -0.48
CA ARG A 165 -0.05 -12.90 0.40
C ARG A 165 0.48 -11.84 1.36
N ARG A 166 0.86 -12.28 2.56
CA ARG A 166 1.54 -11.40 3.51
C ARG A 166 2.84 -10.90 2.89
N MET A 167 3.09 -9.60 3.01
CA MET A 167 4.38 -9.02 2.66
C MET A 167 5.47 -9.70 3.49
N GLY A 168 6.54 -10.12 2.84
CA GLY A 168 7.70 -10.75 3.45
C GLY A 168 8.97 -10.13 2.91
N THR A 169 10.12 -10.73 3.20
CA THR A 169 11.46 -10.31 2.75
C THR A 169 11.58 -10.23 1.22
N PHE A 170 10.69 -10.91 0.51
CA PHE A 170 10.62 -10.93 -0.94
C PHE A 170 9.16 -10.73 -1.40
N ASP A 171 8.81 -9.52 -1.78
CA ASP A 171 7.46 -9.16 -2.27
C ASP A 171 7.52 -8.57 -3.68
N GLY A 172 8.15 -9.25 -4.62
CA GLY A 172 8.19 -8.86 -6.01
C GLY A 172 9.53 -8.28 -6.45
N ARG A 173 9.51 -7.41 -7.43
CA ARG A 173 10.70 -6.89 -8.11
C ARG A 173 10.64 -5.38 -8.18
N ASP A 174 11.83 -4.76 -8.20
CA ASP A 174 12.02 -3.35 -8.47
C ASP A 174 12.61 -3.14 -9.87
N TYR A 175 12.24 -2.04 -10.52
CA TYR A 175 12.57 -1.73 -11.90
C TYR A 175 13.21 -0.35 -12.03
N ASP A 176 14.27 -0.24 -12.84
CA ASP A 176 14.83 1.03 -13.27
C ASP A 176 14.78 1.14 -14.82
N PRO A 177 13.74 1.76 -15.40
CA PRO A 177 13.60 1.87 -16.84
C PRO A 177 14.63 2.76 -17.53
N ARG A 178 15.45 3.52 -16.77
CA ARG A 178 16.56 4.30 -17.35
C ARG A 178 17.76 3.42 -17.69
N ARG A 179 17.83 2.23 -17.08
CA ARG A 179 18.90 1.25 -17.29
C ARG A 179 18.38 -0.05 -17.88
N ASP A 180 17.09 -0.11 -18.20
CA ASP A 180 16.38 -1.35 -18.57
C ASP A 180 16.63 -2.50 -17.59
N PHE A 181 16.65 -2.16 -16.29
CA PHE A 181 17.06 -3.07 -15.21
C PHE A 181 15.89 -3.51 -14.35
N VAL A 182 15.95 -4.77 -13.90
CA VAL A 182 15.03 -5.33 -12.90
C VAL A 182 15.81 -6.19 -11.91
N CYS A 183 15.44 -6.13 -10.64
CA CYS A 183 15.98 -6.99 -9.58
C CYS A 183 14.86 -7.42 -8.62
N ASP A 184 15.13 -8.50 -7.90
CA ASP A 184 14.28 -8.90 -6.80
C ASP A 184 14.34 -7.85 -5.68
N ARG A 185 13.17 -7.55 -5.10
CA ARG A 185 13.11 -6.65 -3.97
C ARG A 185 13.60 -7.37 -2.71
N ILE A 186 14.57 -6.76 -2.05
CA ILE A 186 15.18 -7.29 -0.82
C ILE A 186 14.81 -6.44 0.39
N GLU A 187 14.41 -5.18 0.17
CA GLU A 187 14.12 -4.25 1.27
C GLU A 187 12.69 -4.40 1.77
N GLU A 188 12.57 -4.59 3.07
CA GLU A 188 11.29 -4.48 3.78
C GLU A 188 10.99 -3.01 4.07
N LEU A 189 9.71 -2.61 3.88
CA LEU A 189 9.25 -1.34 4.41
C LEU A 189 9.31 -1.38 5.93
N PRO A 190 9.81 -0.32 6.59
CA PRO A 190 9.83 -0.28 8.04
C PRO A 190 8.41 -0.42 8.59
N GLU A 191 8.16 -1.50 9.32
CA GLU A 191 6.88 -1.74 9.98
C GLU A 191 6.86 -0.97 11.30
N MET A 192 6.02 0.07 11.39
CA MET A 192 5.78 0.79 12.63
C MET A 192 4.42 0.44 13.20
N SER A 193 4.36 0.29 14.54
CA SER A 193 3.06 0.22 15.19
C SER A 193 2.31 1.54 15.04
N ILE A 194 1.00 1.50 14.91
CA ILE A 194 0.17 2.71 14.83
C ILE A 194 0.38 3.61 16.06
N VAL A 195 0.69 3.04 17.22
CA VAL A 195 1.01 3.81 18.43
C VAL A 195 2.29 4.62 18.24
N GLN A 196 3.33 4.03 17.70
CA GLN A 196 4.58 4.75 17.41
C GLN A 196 4.32 5.86 16.39
N LEU A 197 3.51 5.59 15.37
CA LEU A 197 3.10 6.59 14.39
C LEU A 197 2.35 7.75 15.05
N VAL A 198 1.35 7.48 15.88
CA VAL A 198 0.57 8.52 16.59
C VAL A 198 1.43 9.30 17.59
N VAL A 199 2.27 8.63 18.37
CA VAL A 199 3.14 9.28 19.39
C VAL A 199 4.22 10.12 18.74
N SER A 200 4.88 9.65 17.68
CA SER A 200 5.92 10.40 16.96
C SER A 200 5.42 11.71 16.35
N TYR A 201 4.11 11.82 16.09
CA TYR A 201 3.49 13.00 15.51
C TYR A 201 2.63 13.80 16.50
N SER A 202 2.58 13.40 17.78
CA SER A 202 1.86 14.11 18.84
C SER A 202 2.73 15.08 19.64
N ASN A 203 4.05 15.00 19.48
CA ASN A 203 5.06 15.93 20.02
C ASN A 203 5.54 16.86 18.89
#